data_29ec09ecca3ca6926ea0b19168547207
#
_entry.id   29ec09ecca3ca6926ea0b19168547207
#
_cell.length_a   1.000
_cell.length_b   1.000
_cell.length_c   1.000
_cell.angle_alpha   90.00
_cell.angle_beta   90.00
_cell.angle_gamma   90.00
#
_symmetry.space_group_name_H-M   'P 1'
#
loop_
_entity.id
_entity.type
_entity.pdbx_description
1 polymer ?
#
loop_
_entity_poly.entity_id
_entity_poly.type
_entity_poly.pdbx_seq_one_letter_code
_entity_poly.pdbx_strand_id
1 'polypeptide(L)'
;NYYFEIDTTAYFNSLLKRTKSVNQVGGVISWNIDQTLLPNTVYYWRIRPDSSGSGIIAWKNSSFIYIPSSSTGWNQSHFFQHAQNDFTKMNISEPDRKFKYNDEIVDFRVFNGYIEIPGIFIRPKIFINSQVEVDYDYWNRMTDVSGILVSVFDALDGHLWINQTGSDFNSSGNGTFVGQKYFLFRTETKDQRQQLINFLTNVVPTNSVVTISTLVQLDYSFYPELWESDGPNNLYTVLKGFGAKEIESL
;
A
#
# COMPACT_ATOMS: atom_id res chain seq x y z
N ASN A 1 -45.20 -3.41 12.99
CA ASN A 1 -45.19 -3.78 11.59
C ASN A 1 -43.83 -3.49 10.97
N TYR A 2 -43.41 -4.33 10.00
CA TYR A 2 -42.21 -4.14 9.22
C TYR A 2 -42.56 -4.22 7.74
N TYR A 3 -41.94 -3.37 6.95
CA TYR A 3 -42.15 -3.30 5.52
C TYR A 3 -40.91 -3.82 4.78
N PHE A 4 -41.10 -4.83 3.97
CA PHE A 4 -40.02 -5.46 3.16
C PHE A 4 -40.20 -5.15 1.68
N GLU A 5 -39.09 -5.00 1.01
CA GLU A 5 -39.02 -4.98 -0.44
C GLU A 5 -37.89 -5.91 -0.93
N ILE A 6 -38.12 -6.59 -2.04
CA ILE A 6 -37.11 -7.35 -2.79
C ILE A 6 -37.24 -7.03 -4.26
N ASP A 7 -36.12 -6.90 -4.94
CA ASP A 7 -36.03 -6.60 -6.36
C ASP A 7 -34.75 -7.15 -6.96
N THR A 8 -34.67 -7.22 -8.29
CA THR A 8 -33.46 -7.53 -9.06
C THR A 8 -32.60 -6.33 -9.36
N THR A 9 -33.03 -5.13 -8.95
CA THR A 9 -32.25 -3.88 -9.05
C THR A 9 -32.07 -3.24 -7.70
N ALA A 10 -30.92 -2.61 -7.47
CA ALA A 10 -30.62 -1.89 -6.24
C ALA A 10 -31.53 -0.65 -6.03
N TYR A 11 -32.20 -0.19 -7.08
CA TYR A 11 -33.10 0.97 -7.04
C TYR A 11 -34.53 0.61 -6.70
N PHE A 12 -34.86 -0.67 -6.59
CA PHE A 12 -36.22 -1.16 -6.27
C PHE A 12 -37.30 -0.64 -7.23
N ASN A 13 -36.99 -0.60 -8.52
CA ASN A 13 -37.84 -0.05 -9.58
C ASN A 13 -38.11 -1.00 -10.75
N SER A 14 -37.75 -2.30 -10.63
CA SER A 14 -38.04 -3.27 -11.70
C SER A 14 -39.47 -3.80 -11.63
N LEU A 15 -39.91 -4.44 -12.71
CA LEU A 15 -41.19 -5.14 -12.76
C LEU A 15 -41.24 -6.39 -11.86
N LEU A 16 -40.09 -6.88 -11.43
CA LEU A 16 -39.93 -8.04 -10.53
C LEU A 16 -39.96 -7.63 -9.04
N LYS A 17 -40.08 -6.35 -8.75
CA LYS A 17 -40.17 -5.87 -7.39
C LYS A 17 -41.36 -6.52 -6.66
N ARG A 18 -41.10 -6.98 -5.42
CA ARG A 18 -42.14 -7.47 -4.49
C ARG A 18 -42.03 -6.75 -3.17
N THR A 19 -43.15 -6.61 -2.52
CA THR A 19 -43.27 -5.94 -1.22
C THR A 19 -44.15 -6.76 -0.28
N LYS A 20 -43.87 -6.68 1.01
CA LYS A 20 -44.62 -7.35 2.07
C LYS A 20 -44.59 -6.55 3.35
N SER A 21 -45.80 -6.39 3.96
CA SER A 21 -45.91 -5.97 5.35
C SER A 21 -46.01 -7.21 6.25
N VAL A 22 -45.18 -7.23 7.29
CA VAL A 22 -45.16 -8.31 8.30
C VAL A 22 -45.46 -7.70 9.66
N ASN A 23 -46.46 -8.24 10.33
CA ASN A 23 -46.81 -7.85 11.70
C ASN A 23 -46.18 -8.88 12.65
N GLN A 24 -45.12 -8.48 13.35
CA GLN A 24 -44.43 -9.33 14.31
C GLN A 24 -43.85 -8.46 15.44
N VAL A 25 -43.88 -9.01 16.65
CA VAL A 25 -43.37 -8.34 17.85
C VAL A 25 -41.92 -8.79 18.10
N GLY A 26 -40.97 -8.06 17.55
CA GLY A 26 -39.53 -8.27 17.82
C GLY A 26 -38.98 -9.66 17.41
N GLY A 27 -37.76 -9.91 17.78
CA GLY A 27 -37.06 -11.19 17.49
C GLY A 27 -36.64 -11.33 16.02
N VAL A 28 -36.65 -12.56 15.52
CA VAL A 28 -36.36 -12.86 14.12
C VAL A 28 -37.60 -12.64 13.27
N ILE A 29 -37.52 -11.71 12.32
CA ILE A 29 -38.62 -11.39 11.41
C ILE A 29 -38.36 -12.10 10.11
N SER A 30 -39.35 -12.93 9.67
CA SER A 30 -39.21 -13.74 8.46
C SER A 30 -40.26 -13.38 7.42
N TRP A 31 -39.84 -13.36 6.19
CA TRP A 31 -40.72 -13.29 5.04
C TRP A 31 -40.38 -14.40 4.06
N ASN A 32 -41.31 -15.36 3.86
CA ASN A 32 -41.20 -16.35 2.82
C ASN A 32 -41.60 -15.72 1.48
N ILE A 33 -40.71 -15.77 0.52
CA ILE A 33 -40.91 -15.20 -0.81
C ILE A 33 -41.72 -16.20 -1.63
N ASP A 34 -42.94 -15.83 -2.03
CA ASP A 34 -43.90 -16.69 -2.74
C ASP A 34 -43.64 -16.77 -4.25
N GLN A 35 -42.48 -16.35 -4.73
CA GLN A 35 -42.13 -16.39 -6.14
C GLN A 35 -40.92 -17.29 -6.39
N THR A 36 -40.85 -17.89 -7.58
CA THR A 36 -39.65 -18.57 -8.03
C THR A 36 -38.56 -17.57 -8.33
N LEU A 37 -37.41 -17.73 -7.68
CA LEU A 37 -36.25 -16.92 -7.94
C LEU A 37 -35.57 -17.34 -9.25
N LEU A 38 -35.07 -16.35 -10.00
CA LEU A 38 -34.34 -16.60 -11.25
C LEU A 38 -32.94 -17.08 -10.92
N PRO A 39 -32.46 -18.19 -11.53
CA PRO A 39 -31.09 -18.69 -11.32
C PRO A 39 -30.04 -17.67 -11.68
N ASN A 40 -28.92 -17.71 -10.95
CA ASN A 40 -27.75 -16.84 -11.16
C ASN A 40 -28.07 -15.33 -11.17
N THR A 41 -29.10 -14.94 -10.44
CA THR A 41 -29.60 -13.56 -10.39
C THR A 41 -29.35 -12.96 -9.02
N VAL A 42 -28.86 -11.72 -9.00
CA VAL A 42 -28.70 -10.93 -7.78
C VAL A 42 -30.02 -10.33 -7.40
N TYR A 43 -30.38 -10.52 -6.14
CA TYR A 43 -31.54 -9.90 -5.52
C TYR A 43 -31.12 -8.93 -4.47
N TYR A 44 -31.74 -7.74 -4.47
CA TYR A 44 -31.62 -6.71 -3.45
C TYR A 44 -32.85 -6.75 -2.57
N TRP A 45 -32.67 -6.64 -1.29
CA TRP A 45 -33.78 -6.56 -0.36
C TRP A 45 -33.53 -5.46 0.66
N ARG A 46 -34.60 -4.90 1.16
CA ARG A 46 -34.58 -3.92 2.20
C ARG A 46 -35.75 -4.06 3.16
N ILE A 47 -35.52 -3.63 4.38
CA ILE A 47 -36.50 -3.65 5.44
C ILE A 47 -36.53 -2.30 6.16
N ARG A 48 -37.69 -1.89 6.60
CA ARG A 48 -37.86 -0.80 7.52
C ARG A 48 -39.00 -1.09 8.49
N PRO A 49 -39.04 -0.47 9.70
CA PRO A 49 -40.27 -0.41 10.51
C PRO A 49 -41.35 0.32 9.74
N ASP A 50 -42.57 -0.14 9.90
CA ASP A 50 -43.78 0.56 9.43
C ASP A 50 -44.29 1.43 10.58
N SER A 51 -43.56 2.50 10.89
CA SER A 51 -43.95 3.40 11.99
C SER A 51 -44.64 4.62 11.42
N SER A 52 -45.84 4.91 11.93
CA SER A 52 -46.55 6.16 11.69
C SER A 52 -46.05 7.33 12.56
N GLY A 53 -44.91 7.17 13.23
CA GLY A 53 -44.27 8.20 14.05
C GLY A 53 -43.39 9.17 13.24
N SER A 54 -43.24 10.39 13.76
CA SER A 54 -42.59 11.54 13.12
C SER A 54 -41.07 11.46 12.94
N GLY A 55 -40.48 10.27 12.74
CA GLY A 55 -39.05 10.08 12.55
C GLY A 55 -38.65 9.71 11.12
N ILE A 56 -37.45 10.05 10.72
CA ILE A 56 -36.83 9.57 9.46
C ILE A 56 -36.68 8.05 9.54
N ILE A 57 -37.45 7.34 8.73
CA ILE A 57 -37.40 5.87 8.69
C ILE A 57 -36.30 5.46 7.72
N ALA A 58 -35.17 4.99 8.26
CA ALA A 58 -34.09 4.51 7.46
C ALA A 58 -34.34 3.05 6.99
N TRP A 59 -34.10 2.79 5.71
CA TRP A 59 -34.03 1.45 5.17
C TRP A 59 -32.74 0.76 5.60
N LYS A 60 -32.84 -0.52 5.94
CA LYS A 60 -31.69 -1.42 6.02
C LYS A 60 -31.69 -2.30 4.78
N ASN A 61 -30.60 -2.25 4.03
CA ASN A 61 -30.47 -2.89 2.72
C ASN A 61 -29.48 -4.06 2.80
N SER A 62 -29.70 -5.07 1.98
CA SER A 62 -28.75 -6.14 1.72
C SER A 62 -29.01 -6.76 0.34
N SER A 63 -28.16 -7.68 -0.06
CA SER A 63 -28.31 -8.39 -1.33
C SER A 63 -27.82 -9.83 -1.19
N PHE A 64 -28.29 -10.69 -2.10
CA PHE A 64 -27.81 -12.07 -2.27
C PHE A 64 -27.89 -12.46 -3.73
N ILE A 65 -27.15 -13.49 -4.12
CA ILE A 65 -27.29 -14.13 -5.42
C ILE A 65 -27.99 -15.49 -5.23
N TYR A 66 -28.96 -15.79 -6.07
CA TYR A 66 -29.61 -17.10 -6.08
C TYR A 66 -28.89 -18.05 -7.04
N ILE A 67 -28.24 -19.07 -6.50
CA ILE A 67 -27.52 -20.11 -7.25
C ILE A 67 -28.14 -21.48 -6.88
N PRO A 68 -29.04 -22.05 -7.70
CA PRO A 68 -29.79 -23.22 -7.30
C PRO A 68 -28.95 -24.51 -7.14
N SER A 69 -27.74 -24.53 -7.72
CA SER A 69 -26.82 -25.69 -7.64
C SER A 69 -25.78 -25.56 -6.51
N SER A 70 -25.80 -24.47 -5.76
CA SER A 70 -24.84 -24.26 -4.68
C SER A 70 -25.35 -24.79 -3.33
N SER A 71 -24.44 -25.20 -2.46
CA SER A 71 -24.71 -25.34 -1.03
C SER A 71 -24.99 -23.98 -0.40
N THR A 72 -25.70 -23.98 0.72
CA THR A 72 -25.89 -22.76 1.52
C THR A 72 -24.55 -22.23 2.00
N GLY A 73 -24.34 -20.91 1.94
CA GLY A 73 -23.08 -20.30 2.36
C GLY A 73 -23.08 -18.79 2.10
N TRP A 74 -21.91 -18.21 2.37
CA TRP A 74 -21.64 -16.80 2.07
C TRP A 74 -21.11 -16.68 0.64
N ASN A 75 -21.61 -15.68 -0.08
CA ASN A 75 -21.19 -15.39 -1.44
C ASN A 75 -20.74 -13.93 -1.54
N GLN A 76 -19.54 -13.72 -2.07
CA GLN A 76 -18.96 -12.40 -2.35
C GLN A 76 -18.73 -12.17 -3.84
N SER A 77 -19.48 -12.83 -4.70
CA SER A 77 -19.22 -12.87 -6.14
C SER A 77 -19.86 -11.72 -6.93
N HIS A 78 -20.61 -10.84 -6.31
CA HIS A 78 -21.25 -9.74 -7.03
C HIS A 78 -20.87 -8.37 -6.44
N PHE A 79 -20.57 -7.44 -7.32
CA PHE A 79 -20.10 -6.10 -6.98
C PHE A 79 -21.03 -5.31 -6.04
N PHE A 80 -22.34 -5.37 -6.29
CA PHE A 80 -23.31 -4.54 -5.57
C PHE A 80 -23.52 -4.91 -4.11
N GLN A 81 -23.01 -6.04 -3.65
CA GLN A 81 -23.04 -6.39 -2.22
C GLN A 81 -22.26 -5.38 -1.39
N HIS A 82 -21.30 -4.69 -2.01
CA HIS A 82 -20.45 -3.69 -1.38
C HIS A 82 -20.99 -2.26 -1.48
N ALA A 83 -22.12 -2.03 -2.18
CA ALA A 83 -22.63 -0.68 -2.44
C ALA A 83 -23.00 0.13 -1.18
N GLN A 84 -23.18 -0.54 -0.04
CA GLN A 84 -23.52 0.07 1.25
C GLN A 84 -22.36 -0.02 2.27
N ASN A 85 -21.17 -0.45 1.84
CA ASN A 85 -20.03 -0.53 2.74
C ASN A 85 -19.35 0.84 2.90
N ASP A 86 -18.80 1.07 4.07
CA ASP A 86 -17.89 2.19 4.28
C ASP A 86 -16.50 1.82 3.79
N PHE A 87 -15.89 2.70 3.01
CA PHE A 87 -14.57 2.49 2.45
C PHE A 87 -13.58 3.52 2.99
N THR A 88 -12.36 3.04 3.26
CA THR A 88 -11.23 3.91 3.57
C THR A 88 -10.25 3.87 2.40
N LYS A 89 -9.87 5.04 1.88
CA LYS A 89 -8.91 5.20 0.76
C LYS A 89 -9.31 4.49 -0.54
N MET A 90 -10.57 4.15 -0.71
CA MET A 90 -11.10 3.59 -1.95
C MET A 90 -12.56 4.00 -2.16
N ASN A 91 -13.01 3.94 -3.40
CA ASN A 91 -14.37 4.21 -3.81
C ASN A 91 -14.90 3.11 -4.71
N ILE A 92 -16.22 3.00 -4.80
CA ILE A 92 -16.91 2.16 -5.77
C ILE A 92 -17.25 2.99 -7.01
N SER A 93 -16.87 2.52 -8.18
CA SER A 93 -17.37 3.01 -9.45
C SER A 93 -18.51 2.10 -9.91
N GLU A 94 -19.76 2.51 -9.69
CA GLU A 94 -20.93 1.73 -10.09
C GLU A 94 -21.01 1.51 -11.62
N PRO A 95 -20.73 2.52 -12.48
CA PRO A 95 -20.75 2.33 -13.92
C PRO A 95 -19.77 1.28 -14.43
N ASP A 96 -18.56 1.27 -13.84
CA ASP A 96 -17.49 0.36 -14.25
C ASP A 96 -17.53 -0.98 -13.50
N ARG A 97 -18.32 -1.05 -12.42
CA ARG A 97 -18.38 -2.18 -11.46
C ARG A 97 -17.01 -2.54 -10.91
N LYS A 98 -16.23 -1.52 -10.51
CA LYS A 98 -14.85 -1.65 -10.02
C LYS A 98 -14.66 -0.90 -8.72
N PHE A 99 -13.76 -1.42 -7.91
CA PHE A 99 -13.18 -0.66 -6.82
C PHE A 99 -12.07 0.24 -7.40
N LYS A 100 -12.07 1.50 -7.00
CA LYS A 100 -11.02 2.48 -7.35
C LYS A 100 -10.39 2.97 -6.08
N TYR A 101 -9.07 2.94 -6.02
CA TYR A 101 -8.36 3.59 -4.93
C TYR A 101 -8.43 5.11 -5.12
N ASN A 102 -8.53 5.82 -4.01
CA ASN A 102 -8.39 7.27 -4.05
C ASN A 102 -6.93 7.55 -4.39
N ASP A 103 -6.70 8.34 -5.43
CA ASP A 103 -5.36 8.83 -5.76
C ASP A 103 -4.94 9.80 -4.63
N GLU A 104 -4.12 9.35 -3.73
CA GLU A 104 -3.40 10.23 -2.81
C GLU A 104 -2.18 10.77 -3.56
N ILE A 105 -2.19 12.06 -3.87
CA ILE A 105 -1.00 12.75 -4.31
C ILE A 105 -0.11 12.93 -3.09
N VAL A 106 1.02 12.24 -3.10
CA VAL A 106 2.06 12.39 -2.07
C VAL A 106 3.13 13.30 -2.63
N ASP A 107 3.37 14.43 -1.95
CA ASP A 107 4.55 15.26 -2.22
C ASP A 107 5.79 14.54 -1.67
N PHE A 108 6.61 14.07 -2.60
CA PHE A 108 7.84 13.35 -2.29
C PHE A 108 9.05 14.17 -2.75
N ARG A 109 9.92 14.51 -1.81
CA ARG A 109 11.11 15.31 -2.08
C ARG A 109 12.34 14.68 -1.46
N VAL A 110 13.36 14.46 -2.28
CA VAL A 110 14.69 14.04 -1.85
C VAL A 110 15.64 15.24 -1.91
N PHE A 111 16.30 15.49 -0.83
CA PHE A 111 17.36 16.50 -0.73
C PHE A 111 18.69 15.77 -0.54
N ASN A 112 19.61 15.92 -1.48
CA ASN A 112 20.87 15.18 -1.48
C ASN A 112 21.93 15.68 -0.48
N GLY A 113 21.71 16.82 0.14
CA GLY A 113 22.74 17.43 0.95
C GLY A 113 23.89 18.03 0.12
N TYR A 114 24.73 18.79 0.78
CA TYR A 114 25.94 19.38 0.19
C TYR A 114 26.89 19.86 1.28
N ILE A 115 28.13 20.15 0.88
CA ILE A 115 29.10 20.83 1.74
C ILE A 115 28.93 22.33 1.54
N GLU A 116 28.49 23.06 2.57
CA GLU A 116 28.26 24.49 2.49
C GLU A 116 29.57 25.27 2.62
N ILE A 117 30.37 24.91 3.61
CA ILE A 117 31.74 25.42 3.84
C ILE A 117 32.56 24.29 4.45
N PRO A 118 33.91 24.36 4.41
CA PRO A 118 34.74 23.35 5.06
C PRO A 118 34.33 23.11 6.51
N GLY A 119 33.87 21.90 6.82
CA GLY A 119 33.40 21.50 8.14
C GLY A 119 31.90 21.68 8.43
N ILE A 120 31.11 22.26 7.51
CA ILE A 120 29.65 22.33 7.62
C ILE A 120 29.01 21.48 6.51
N PHE A 121 28.40 20.39 6.93
CA PHE A 121 27.70 19.46 6.06
C PHE A 121 26.20 19.63 6.19
N ILE A 122 25.51 19.89 5.08
CA ILE A 122 24.06 19.82 5.00
C ILE A 122 23.69 18.40 4.58
N ARG A 123 22.94 17.71 5.41
CA ARG A 123 22.67 16.28 5.29
C ARG A 123 21.61 15.98 4.25
N PRO A 124 21.67 14.83 3.59
CA PRO A 124 20.55 14.32 2.82
C PRO A 124 19.30 14.16 3.69
N LYS A 125 18.14 14.45 3.12
CA LYS A 125 16.84 14.30 3.78
C LYS A 125 15.80 13.80 2.80
N ILE A 126 14.82 13.07 3.33
CA ILE A 126 13.63 12.69 2.58
C ILE A 126 12.42 13.32 3.25
N PHE A 127 11.60 13.98 2.46
CA PHE A 127 10.35 14.60 2.89
C PHE A 127 9.18 13.90 2.24
N ILE A 128 8.14 13.66 3.02
CA ILE A 128 6.82 13.23 2.56
C ILE A 128 5.81 14.26 3.06
N ASN A 129 5.02 14.83 2.14
CA ASN A 129 4.04 15.87 2.46
C ASN A 129 4.63 17.01 3.31
N SER A 130 5.85 17.44 2.94
CA SER A 130 6.63 18.50 3.62
C SER A 130 7.09 18.17 5.04
N GLN A 131 6.88 16.95 5.53
CA GLN A 131 7.44 16.46 6.79
C GLN A 131 8.75 15.72 6.54
N VAL A 132 9.73 15.89 7.42
CA VAL A 132 10.99 15.14 7.35
C VAL A 132 10.73 13.71 7.82
N GLU A 133 10.83 12.76 6.91
CA GLU A 133 10.68 11.33 7.20
C GLU A 133 12.02 10.63 7.43
N VAL A 134 13.06 11.07 6.73
CA VAL A 134 14.43 10.59 6.92
C VAL A 134 15.35 11.80 7.07
N ASP A 135 16.06 11.87 8.17
CA ASP A 135 17.18 12.75 8.39
C ASP A 135 18.41 11.86 8.66
N TYR A 136 19.34 11.87 7.74
CA TYR A 136 20.57 11.09 7.90
C TYR A 136 21.44 11.74 8.97
N ASP A 137 21.18 11.43 10.25
CA ASP A 137 21.90 12.01 11.38
C ASP A 137 23.33 11.48 11.46
N TYR A 138 24.21 12.31 10.95
CA TYR A 138 25.64 12.04 10.88
C TYR A 138 26.34 12.04 12.25
N TRP A 139 25.96 12.96 13.14
CA TRP A 139 26.74 13.23 14.35
C TRP A 139 26.61 12.18 15.45
N ASN A 140 25.53 11.45 15.49
CA ASN A 140 25.29 10.53 16.59
C ASN A 140 25.72 9.09 16.34
N ARG A 141 26.01 8.70 15.09
CA ARG A 141 26.17 7.27 14.77
C ARG A 141 27.22 6.92 13.71
N MET A 142 27.87 7.89 13.08
CA MET A 142 28.64 7.65 11.86
C MET A 142 30.03 8.27 11.90
N THR A 143 30.79 8.01 12.92
CA THR A 143 32.15 8.56 13.02
C THR A 143 33.14 7.98 12.01
N ASP A 144 32.85 6.82 11.40
CA ASP A 144 33.81 6.13 10.53
C ASP A 144 33.17 5.33 9.38
N VAL A 145 32.09 5.82 8.76
CA VAL A 145 31.38 5.04 7.76
C VAL A 145 31.13 5.82 6.48
N SER A 146 31.74 5.37 5.38
CA SER A 146 31.36 5.76 4.02
C SER A 146 30.61 4.63 3.34
N GLY A 147 29.70 4.96 2.42
CA GLY A 147 28.95 3.96 1.68
C GLY A 147 27.75 4.53 0.94
N ILE A 148 26.87 3.63 0.59
CA ILE A 148 25.61 3.94 -0.11
C ILE A 148 24.45 3.76 0.86
N LEU A 149 23.67 4.81 1.01
CA LEU A 149 22.43 4.84 1.78
C LEU A 149 21.25 4.51 0.86
N VAL A 150 20.45 3.56 1.29
CA VAL A 150 19.25 3.13 0.55
C VAL A 150 18.04 3.28 1.46
N SER A 151 17.01 3.98 0.99
CA SER A 151 15.68 3.97 1.60
C SER A 151 14.68 3.36 0.64
N VAL A 152 13.84 2.46 1.13
CA VAL A 152 12.86 1.71 0.34
C VAL A 152 11.47 2.11 0.78
N PHE A 153 10.63 2.46 -0.18
CA PHE A 153 9.21 2.76 0.02
C PHE A 153 8.38 1.62 -0.51
N ASP A 154 7.45 1.14 0.31
CA ASP A 154 6.49 0.14 -0.13
C ASP A 154 5.64 0.71 -1.27
N ALA A 155 5.47 -0.09 -2.33
CA ALA A 155 4.74 0.32 -3.51
C ALA A 155 3.22 0.46 -3.28
N LEU A 156 2.68 -0.17 -2.24
CA LEU A 156 1.25 -0.21 -1.97
C LEU A 156 0.77 0.98 -1.14
N ASP A 157 1.55 1.37 -0.13
CA ASP A 157 1.13 2.37 0.85
C ASP A 157 2.13 3.51 1.07
N GLY A 158 3.29 3.45 0.39
CA GLY A 158 4.35 4.46 0.48
C GLY A 158 5.09 4.50 1.83
N HIS A 159 4.90 3.50 2.69
CA HIS A 159 5.61 3.44 3.96
C HIS A 159 7.09 3.11 3.74
N LEU A 160 7.94 3.79 4.50
CA LEU A 160 9.37 3.49 4.53
C LEU A 160 9.67 2.21 5.30
N TRP A 161 10.52 1.39 4.74
CA TRP A 161 11.04 0.23 5.44
C TRP A 161 11.90 0.65 6.63
N ILE A 162 11.77 -0.10 7.71
CA ILE A 162 12.57 0.09 8.92
C ILE A 162 13.65 -0.99 8.94
N ASN A 163 14.91 -0.59 9.10
CA ASN A 163 16.02 -1.50 9.29
C ASN A 163 15.86 -2.21 10.64
N GLN A 164 15.73 -3.53 10.62
CA GLN A 164 15.47 -4.36 11.81
C GLN A 164 16.71 -5.18 12.18
N THR A 165 16.91 -5.39 13.49
CA THR A 165 17.98 -6.25 13.99
C THR A 165 17.78 -7.69 13.53
N GLY A 166 18.85 -8.31 13.01
CA GLY A 166 18.82 -9.71 12.60
C GLY A 166 18.10 -9.95 11.28
N SER A 167 17.67 -8.92 10.58
CA SER A 167 17.25 -9.06 9.20
C SER A 167 18.47 -9.21 8.28
N ASP A 168 18.34 -9.97 7.20
CA ASP A 168 19.36 -10.12 6.16
C ASP A 168 19.70 -8.79 5.45
N PHE A 169 18.95 -7.74 5.77
CA PHE A 169 19.08 -6.38 5.26
C PHE A 169 19.94 -5.47 6.13
N ASN A 170 20.52 -5.99 7.21
CA ASN A 170 21.42 -5.20 8.05
C ASN A 170 22.83 -5.18 7.44
N SER A 171 23.02 -4.30 6.51
CA SER A 171 24.23 -4.15 5.72
C SER A 171 25.49 -3.77 6.51
N SER A 172 25.33 -3.13 7.66
CA SER A 172 26.48 -2.70 8.46
C SER A 172 27.02 -3.78 9.41
N GLY A 173 26.29 -4.88 9.60
CA GLY A 173 26.66 -5.98 10.50
C GLY A 173 26.69 -5.66 11.99
N ASN A 174 26.60 -4.38 12.37
CA ASN A 174 26.86 -3.92 13.73
C ASN A 174 25.61 -3.47 14.50
N GLY A 175 24.42 -3.64 13.95
CA GLY A 175 23.18 -3.19 14.61
C GLY A 175 23.04 -1.66 14.80
N THR A 176 23.99 -0.89 14.33
CA THR A 176 24.09 0.57 14.57
C THR A 176 22.92 1.35 13.92
N PHE A 177 22.34 0.80 12.86
CA PHE A 177 21.27 1.44 12.09
C PHE A 177 19.90 0.81 12.31
N VAL A 178 19.77 0.00 13.33
CA VAL A 178 18.49 -0.61 13.72
C VAL A 178 17.47 0.46 14.08
N GLY A 179 16.26 0.32 13.56
CA GLY A 179 15.17 1.28 13.76
C GLY A 179 15.23 2.50 12.85
N GLN A 180 16.25 2.62 11.99
CA GLN A 180 16.31 3.69 11.00
C GLN A 180 15.48 3.35 9.76
N LYS A 181 15.02 4.38 9.07
CA LYS A 181 14.27 4.26 7.81
C LYS A 181 15.21 4.23 6.58
N TYR A 182 16.42 3.73 6.76
CA TYR A 182 17.44 3.57 5.73
C TYR A 182 18.40 2.42 6.06
N PHE A 183 19.09 1.96 5.02
CA PHE A 183 20.10 0.92 5.07
C PHE A 183 21.42 1.48 4.55
N LEU A 184 22.50 1.26 5.25
CA LEU A 184 23.82 1.65 4.80
C LEU A 184 24.61 0.45 4.30
N PHE A 185 25.11 0.54 3.10
CA PHE A 185 25.97 -0.48 2.48
C PHE A 185 27.37 0.09 2.24
N ARG A 186 28.37 -0.55 2.82
CA ARG A 186 29.76 -0.28 2.46
C ARG A 186 30.05 -0.84 1.06
N THR A 187 31.07 -0.30 0.40
CA THR A 187 31.41 -0.67 -0.98
C THR A 187 32.89 -0.94 -1.18
N GLU A 188 33.67 -1.05 -0.12
CA GLU A 188 35.09 -1.24 -0.13
C GLU A 188 35.48 -2.61 -0.73
N THR A 189 34.80 -3.66 -0.30
CA THR A 189 35.07 -5.03 -0.75
C THR A 189 34.00 -5.52 -1.73
N LYS A 190 34.38 -6.51 -2.54
CA LYS A 190 33.46 -7.17 -3.47
C LYS A 190 32.24 -7.76 -2.75
N ASP A 191 32.44 -8.39 -1.60
CA ASP A 191 31.37 -9.00 -0.83
C ASP A 191 30.36 -7.94 -0.32
N GLN A 192 30.83 -6.78 0.11
CA GLN A 192 29.98 -5.67 0.51
C GLN A 192 29.15 -5.13 -0.66
N ARG A 193 29.76 -4.99 -1.84
CA ARG A 193 29.04 -4.59 -3.05
C ARG A 193 28.00 -5.63 -3.48
N GLN A 194 28.33 -6.91 -3.36
CA GLN A 194 27.38 -7.99 -3.64
C GLN A 194 26.18 -8.02 -2.66
N GLN A 195 26.38 -7.63 -1.40
CA GLN A 195 25.27 -7.47 -0.46
C GLN A 195 24.29 -6.38 -0.92
N LEU A 196 24.78 -5.22 -1.36
CA LEU A 196 23.94 -4.16 -1.92
C LEU A 196 23.22 -4.63 -3.18
N ILE A 197 23.93 -5.28 -4.10
CA ILE A 197 23.34 -5.84 -5.32
C ILE A 197 22.22 -6.82 -4.96
N ASN A 198 22.49 -7.77 -4.07
CA ASN A 198 21.49 -8.73 -3.62
C ASN A 198 20.28 -8.05 -2.98
N PHE A 199 20.51 -7.05 -2.15
CA PHE A 199 19.42 -6.28 -1.55
C PHE A 199 18.52 -5.64 -2.62
N LEU A 200 19.12 -4.93 -3.57
CA LEU A 200 18.37 -4.23 -4.62
C LEU A 200 17.64 -5.17 -5.58
N THR A 201 18.25 -6.33 -5.90
CA THR A 201 17.72 -7.21 -6.96
C THR A 201 16.81 -8.33 -6.45
N ASN A 202 17.05 -8.83 -5.24
CA ASN A 202 16.36 -10.01 -4.72
C ASN A 202 15.49 -9.74 -3.50
N VAL A 203 15.72 -8.63 -2.81
CA VAL A 203 15.03 -8.32 -1.55
C VAL A 203 13.99 -7.24 -1.74
N VAL A 204 14.34 -6.15 -2.44
CA VAL A 204 13.42 -5.06 -2.74
C VAL A 204 12.37 -5.55 -3.75
N PRO A 205 11.06 -5.51 -3.40
CA PRO A 205 10.01 -5.96 -4.32
C PRO A 205 9.97 -5.11 -5.60
N THR A 206 9.58 -5.75 -6.69
CA THR A 206 9.28 -5.04 -7.95
C THR A 206 8.22 -3.98 -7.70
N ASN A 207 8.38 -2.81 -8.31
CA ASN A 207 7.54 -1.61 -8.18
C ASN A 207 7.71 -0.83 -6.86
N SER A 208 8.63 -1.19 -5.98
CA SER A 208 9.00 -0.31 -4.86
C SER A 208 9.72 0.93 -5.37
N VAL A 209 9.53 2.06 -4.68
CA VAL A 209 10.34 3.26 -4.90
C VAL A 209 11.58 3.18 -4.02
N VAL A 210 12.74 3.42 -4.61
CA VAL A 210 14.03 3.35 -3.90
C VAL A 210 14.76 4.68 -4.05
N THR A 211 15.25 5.22 -2.94
CA THR A 211 16.19 6.34 -2.97
C THR A 211 17.59 5.85 -2.62
N ILE A 212 18.54 6.30 -3.39
CA ILE A 212 19.96 5.92 -3.24
C ILE A 212 20.75 7.21 -3.12
N SER A 213 21.52 7.33 -2.05
CA SER A 213 22.40 8.48 -1.79
C SER A 213 23.77 8.00 -1.35
N THR A 214 24.79 8.73 -1.72
CA THR A 214 26.15 8.46 -1.23
C THR A 214 26.36 9.16 0.11
N LEU A 215 27.04 8.47 1.02
CA LEU A 215 27.56 9.04 2.24
C LEU A 215 29.08 8.92 2.17
N VAL A 216 29.77 10.06 2.13
CA VAL A 216 31.24 10.13 2.07
C VAL A 216 31.74 10.98 3.22
N GLN A 217 32.63 10.43 4.03
CA GLN A 217 33.45 11.22 4.97
C GLN A 217 34.65 11.84 4.26
N LEU A 218 35.20 12.90 4.86
CA LEU A 218 36.29 13.69 4.28
C LEU A 218 37.52 12.88 3.82
N ASP A 219 37.76 11.71 4.43
CA ASP A 219 38.94 10.90 4.17
C ASP A 219 38.64 9.50 3.60
N TYR A 220 37.37 9.24 3.24
CA TYR A 220 36.94 7.94 2.76
C TYR A 220 36.25 8.04 1.41
N SER A 221 36.55 7.12 0.53
CA SER A 221 35.90 6.90 -0.77
C SER A 221 34.84 5.82 -0.66
N PHE A 222 33.82 5.85 -1.52
CA PHE A 222 32.96 4.71 -1.76
C PHE A 222 33.48 3.77 -2.86
N TYR A 223 34.73 4.00 -3.32
CA TYR A 223 35.53 3.17 -4.19
C TYR A 223 34.85 2.79 -5.53
N PRO A 224 34.31 3.76 -6.29
CA PRO A 224 33.61 3.46 -7.54
C PRO A 224 34.52 2.81 -8.57
N GLU A 225 35.86 3.09 -8.55
CA GLU A 225 36.85 2.51 -9.40
C GLU A 225 37.02 1.00 -9.26
N LEU A 226 36.57 0.42 -8.15
CA LEU A 226 36.62 -1.02 -7.92
C LEU A 226 35.40 -1.77 -8.48
N TRP A 227 34.33 -1.05 -8.81
CA TRP A 227 33.05 -1.69 -9.14
C TRP A 227 33.09 -2.47 -10.45
N GLU A 228 33.80 -1.95 -11.47
CA GLU A 228 33.90 -2.59 -12.77
C GLU A 228 34.67 -3.93 -12.70
N SER A 229 35.63 -4.05 -11.77
CA SER A 229 36.44 -5.26 -11.59
C SER A 229 35.61 -6.45 -11.05
N ASP A 230 34.42 -6.25 -10.58
CA ASP A 230 33.57 -7.31 -10.02
C ASP A 230 32.90 -8.22 -11.04
N GLY A 231 33.00 -7.87 -12.34
CA GLY A 231 32.46 -8.65 -13.44
C GLY A 231 31.19 -8.02 -14.05
N PRO A 232 30.43 -8.76 -14.89
CA PRO A 232 29.33 -8.18 -15.68
C PRO A 232 28.13 -7.73 -14.86
N ASN A 233 27.88 -8.35 -13.70
CA ASN A 233 26.83 -7.99 -12.79
C ASN A 233 27.35 -7.13 -11.62
N ASN A 234 28.10 -6.10 -11.95
CA ASN A 234 28.67 -5.18 -11.00
C ASN A 234 27.69 -4.11 -10.56
N LEU A 235 28.10 -3.30 -9.58
CA LEU A 235 27.23 -2.29 -8.99
C LEU A 235 26.83 -1.19 -9.99
N TYR A 236 27.69 -0.81 -10.92
CA TYR A 236 27.34 0.11 -12.02
C TYR A 236 26.18 -0.41 -12.85
N THR A 237 26.26 -1.67 -13.28
CA THR A 237 25.23 -2.29 -14.11
C THR A 237 23.87 -2.31 -13.38
N VAL A 238 23.89 -2.66 -12.10
CA VAL A 238 22.66 -2.71 -11.28
C VAL A 238 22.08 -1.32 -11.09
N LEU A 239 22.87 -0.33 -10.69
CA LEU A 239 22.39 1.03 -10.46
C LEU A 239 21.89 1.70 -11.74
N LYS A 240 22.52 1.43 -12.90
CA LYS A 240 21.98 1.85 -14.21
C LYS A 240 20.61 1.24 -14.49
N GLY A 241 20.39 -0.01 -14.13
CA GLY A 241 19.09 -0.67 -14.21
C GLY A 241 18.00 0.03 -13.35
N PHE A 242 18.40 0.63 -12.24
CA PHE A 242 17.54 1.46 -11.39
C PHE A 242 17.41 2.92 -11.87
N GLY A 243 18.02 3.29 -12.98
CA GLY A 243 17.86 4.60 -13.60
C GLY A 243 18.98 5.61 -13.31
N ALA A 244 20.08 5.20 -12.70
CA ALA A 244 21.26 6.05 -12.51
C ALA A 244 22.00 6.25 -13.84
N LYS A 245 21.73 7.34 -14.56
CA LYS A 245 22.26 7.59 -15.92
C LYS A 245 23.70 8.06 -15.93
N GLU A 246 24.10 8.88 -14.96
CA GLU A 246 25.39 9.56 -14.88
C GLU A 246 26.35 8.89 -13.89
N ILE A 247 26.11 7.63 -13.55
CA ILE A 247 26.86 6.93 -12.49
C ILE A 247 28.34 6.73 -12.86
N GLU A 248 28.69 6.73 -14.13
CA GLU A 248 30.08 6.58 -14.61
C GLU A 248 30.91 7.85 -14.42
N SER A 249 30.27 8.97 -14.10
CA SER A 249 30.94 10.25 -13.84
C SER A 249 31.22 10.52 -12.36
N LEU A 250 31.00 9.53 -11.50
CA LEU A 250 31.26 9.61 -10.06
C LEU A 250 32.76 9.59 -9.73
#